data_08d8f1720e3bed974b830beba80ba365
#
_entry.id   08d8f1720e3bed974b830beba80ba365
#
_cell.length_a   1.000
_cell.length_b   1.000
_cell.length_c   1.000
_cell.angle_alpha   90.00
_cell.angle_beta   90.00
_cell.angle_gamma   90.00
#
_symmetry.space_group_name_H-M   'P 1'
#
loop_
_entity.id
_entity.type
_entity.pdbx_description
1 polymer ?
#
loop_
_entity_poly.entity_id
_entity_poly.type
_entity_poly.pdbx_seq_one_letter_code
_entity_poly.pdbx_strand_id
1 'polypeptide(L)'
;LFLKIIAVFTSAAFVWSCSQSKYVVTNKIYKKQVNEYAKLLREYPVKDSAGLLYAADWVGTTNLSMRRPNFVIIHHTAQNSCEQTLQTFTLSRTQVSAHYVICKDGTVHHMLNDLLRAHHAGVSKWGNTTDLNSSSIGIELDNNGFESFSEAQMNSLITLLDRLKKAYSI
;
A
#
# COMPACT_ATOMS: atom_id res chain seq x y z
N LEU A 1 45.17 34.10 -46.22
CA LEU A 1 45.35 33.07 -45.17
C LEU A 1 44.03 32.93 -44.40
N PHE A 2 43.18 31.95 -44.81
CA PHE A 2 41.89 31.68 -44.14
C PHE A 2 42.12 30.62 -43.06
N LEU A 3 41.93 31.03 -41.79
CA LEU A 3 41.96 30.14 -40.64
C LEU A 3 40.58 29.47 -40.47
N LYS A 4 40.46 28.16 -40.72
CA LYS A 4 39.27 27.37 -40.46
C LYS A 4 39.25 26.98 -38.97
N ILE A 5 38.33 27.55 -38.21
CA ILE A 5 38.05 27.14 -36.82
C ILE A 5 37.14 25.91 -36.90
N ILE A 6 37.65 24.73 -36.51
CA ILE A 6 36.87 23.51 -36.32
C ILE A 6 36.32 23.53 -34.89
N ALA A 7 35.01 23.78 -34.76
CA ALA A 7 34.32 23.64 -33.50
C ALA A 7 34.00 22.13 -33.25
N VAL A 8 34.66 21.54 -32.29
CA VAL A 8 34.39 20.19 -31.81
C VAL A 8 33.22 20.26 -30.82
N PHE A 9 32.02 19.86 -31.25
CA PHE A 9 30.89 19.65 -30.36
C PHE A 9 31.05 18.30 -29.66
N THR A 10 31.48 18.31 -28.41
CA THR A 10 31.39 17.15 -27.54
C THR A 10 29.98 17.03 -27.00
N SER A 11 29.16 16.18 -27.61
CA SER A 11 27.86 15.80 -27.09
C SER A 11 28.05 14.88 -25.85
N ALA A 12 27.92 15.46 -24.66
CA ALA A 12 27.82 14.68 -23.41
C ALA A 12 26.48 13.93 -23.43
N ALA A 13 26.49 12.65 -23.76
CA ALA A 13 25.34 11.78 -23.60
C ALA A 13 25.11 11.58 -22.08
N PHE A 14 24.13 12.28 -21.52
CA PHE A 14 23.62 11.99 -20.18
C PHE A 14 22.94 10.63 -20.24
N VAL A 15 23.63 9.58 -19.81
CA VAL A 15 23.04 8.27 -19.58
C VAL A 15 22.22 8.40 -18.27
N TRP A 16 20.92 8.67 -18.40
CA TRP A 16 19.99 8.59 -17.30
C TRP A 16 19.82 7.13 -16.96
N SER A 17 20.61 6.63 -16.00
CA SER A 17 20.41 5.33 -15.39
C SER A 17 19.09 5.38 -14.62
N CYS A 18 18.00 4.94 -15.23
CA CYS A 18 16.77 4.63 -14.51
C CYS A 18 17.06 3.43 -13.60
N SER A 19 17.44 3.69 -12.36
CA SER A 19 17.46 2.68 -11.31
C SER A 19 16.05 2.11 -11.18
N GLN A 20 15.84 0.89 -11.64
CA GLN A 20 14.55 0.23 -11.46
C GLN A 20 14.30 0.04 -9.96
N SER A 21 13.10 0.41 -9.51
CA SER A 21 12.68 0.18 -8.14
C SER A 21 12.89 -1.29 -7.75
N LYS A 22 13.50 -1.54 -6.60
CA LYS A 22 13.72 -2.87 -6.01
C LYS A 22 12.45 -3.73 -5.99
N TYR A 23 11.28 -3.11 -5.92
CA TYR A 23 9.97 -3.75 -5.82
C TYR A 23 9.19 -3.83 -7.14
N VAL A 24 9.84 -3.70 -8.29
CA VAL A 24 9.17 -3.74 -9.62
C VAL A 24 8.33 -5.01 -9.81
N VAL A 25 8.85 -6.17 -9.40
CA VAL A 25 8.14 -7.45 -9.53
C VAL A 25 6.89 -7.47 -8.65
N THR A 26 7.03 -7.11 -7.37
CA THR A 26 5.93 -7.05 -6.41
C THR A 26 4.85 -6.06 -6.87
N ASN A 27 5.26 -4.89 -7.35
CA ASN A 27 4.35 -3.87 -7.87
C ASN A 27 3.56 -4.36 -9.10
N LYS A 28 4.17 -5.18 -9.97
CA LYS A 28 3.45 -5.82 -11.09
C LYS A 28 2.41 -6.82 -10.60
N ILE A 29 2.77 -7.65 -9.62
CA ILE A 29 1.84 -8.63 -9.02
C ILE A 29 0.68 -7.89 -8.36
N TYR A 30 0.94 -6.87 -7.54
CA TYR A 30 -0.08 -6.04 -6.93
C TYR A 30 -1.07 -5.46 -7.96
N LYS A 31 -0.55 -4.82 -9.02
CA LYS A 31 -1.39 -4.25 -10.07
C LYS A 31 -2.25 -5.31 -10.77
N LYS A 32 -1.69 -6.50 -11.00
CA LYS A 32 -2.44 -7.61 -11.59
C LYS A 32 -3.59 -8.03 -10.69
N GLN A 33 -3.34 -8.26 -9.40
CA GLN A 33 -4.38 -8.64 -8.42
C GLN A 33 -5.48 -7.58 -8.32
N VAL A 34 -5.13 -6.30 -8.24
CA VAL A 34 -6.12 -5.21 -8.19
C VAL A 34 -6.98 -5.16 -9.45
N ASN A 35 -6.38 -5.40 -10.63
CA ASN A 35 -7.13 -5.47 -11.88
C ASN A 35 -8.06 -6.69 -11.93
N GLU A 36 -7.65 -7.83 -11.37
CA GLU A 36 -8.50 -9.02 -11.25
C GLU A 36 -9.68 -8.75 -10.31
N TYR A 37 -9.46 -8.10 -9.15
CA TYR A 37 -10.57 -7.68 -8.28
C TYR A 37 -11.51 -6.70 -8.97
N ALA A 38 -10.97 -5.70 -9.68
CA ALA A 38 -11.79 -4.75 -10.43
C ALA A 38 -12.59 -5.44 -11.55
N LYS A 39 -12.06 -6.50 -12.16
CA LYS A 39 -12.78 -7.32 -13.13
C LYS A 39 -13.91 -8.08 -12.46
N LEU A 40 -13.66 -8.78 -11.33
CA LEU A 40 -14.68 -9.49 -10.56
C LEU A 40 -15.82 -8.57 -10.13
N LEU A 41 -15.52 -7.33 -9.70
CA LEU A 41 -16.55 -6.35 -9.34
C LEU A 41 -17.44 -5.93 -10.51
N ARG A 42 -16.95 -6.02 -11.75
CA ARG A 42 -17.71 -5.69 -12.96
C ARG A 42 -18.45 -6.90 -13.54
N GLU A 43 -17.94 -8.10 -13.30
CA GLU A 43 -18.58 -9.35 -13.75
C GLU A 43 -19.71 -9.75 -12.79
N TYR A 44 -20.89 -9.20 -13.04
CA TYR A 44 -22.09 -9.57 -12.29
C TYR A 44 -23.22 -9.91 -13.27
N PRO A 45 -24.02 -10.95 -13.00
CA PRO A 45 -23.94 -11.87 -11.86
C PRO A 45 -22.77 -12.84 -11.94
N VAL A 46 -22.28 -13.26 -10.75
CA VAL A 46 -21.21 -14.26 -10.62
C VAL A 46 -21.72 -15.60 -11.12
N LYS A 47 -20.96 -16.24 -12.01
CA LYS A 47 -21.20 -17.62 -12.43
C LYS A 47 -20.81 -18.56 -11.29
N ASP A 48 -21.69 -19.46 -10.94
CA ASP A 48 -21.32 -20.56 -10.06
C ASP A 48 -20.49 -21.63 -10.80
N SER A 49 -20.00 -22.63 -10.09
CA SER A 49 -19.21 -23.73 -10.64
C SER A 49 -20.00 -24.59 -11.64
N ALA A 50 -21.32 -24.55 -11.66
CA ALA A 50 -22.19 -25.24 -12.59
C ALA A 50 -22.56 -24.38 -13.82
N GLY A 51 -22.08 -23.14 -13.89
CA GLY A 51 -22.38 -22.20 -14.94
C GLY A 51 -23.81 -21.62 -14.87
N LEU A 52 -24.50 -21.80 -13.74
CA LEU A 52 -25.80 -21.21 -13.52
C LEU A 52 -25.64 -19.70 -13.36
N LEU A 53 -26.42 -18.98 -14.14
CA LEU A 53 -26.48 -17.52 -14.10
C LEU A 53 -27.84 -17.12 -13.58
N TYR A 54 -27.86 -16.35 -12.50
CA TYR A 54 -29.07 -15.64 -12.07
C TYR A 54 -29.27 -14.34 -12.89
N ALA A 55 -28.76 -14.33 -14.12
CA ALA A 55 -28.73 -13.13 -14.98
C ALA A 55 -30.12 -12.62 -15.36
N ALA A 56 -31.07 -13.53 -15.52
CA ALA A 56 -32.46 -13.19 -15.90
C ALA A 56 -33.19 -12.44 -14.78
N ASP A 57 -32.85 -12.72 -13.53
CA ASP A 57 -33.52 -12.17 -12.34
C ASP A 57 -32.67 -11.11 -11.62
N TRP A 58 -31.54 -10.73 -12.21
CA TRP A 58 -30.65 -9.77 -11.57
C TRP A 58 -31.22 -8.35 -11.60
N VAL A 59 -31.32 -7.75 -10.41
CA VAL A 59 -31.68 -6.34 -10.22
C VAL A 59 -30.59 -5.67 -9.38
N GLY A 60 -29.86 -4.73 -10.00
CA GLY A 60 -28.83 -3.97 -9.31
C GLY A 60 -29.42 -2.96 -8.33
N THR A 61 -28.74 -2.78 -7.20
CA THR A 61 -29.02 -1.70 -6.24
C THR A 61 -27.91 -0.65 -6.30
N THR A 62 -28.26 0.62 -6.04
CA THR A 62 -27.31 1.72 -5.87
C THR A 62 -26.91 1.92 -4.41
N ASN A 63 -27.50 1.16 -3.46
CA ASN A 63 -27.19 1.20 -2.04
C ASN A 63 -25.96 0.33 -1.74
N LEU A 64 -24.80 0.79 -2.18
CA LEU A 64 -23.54 0.07 -2.02
C LEU A 64 -22.40 1.01 -1.66
N SER A 65 -21.38 0.50 -0.99
CA SER A 65 -20.14 1.20 -0.71
C SER A 65 -18.96 0.22 -0.66
N MET A 66 -17.77 0.73 -0.86
CA MET A 66 -16.56 -0.05 -0.58
C MET A 66 -16.27 -0.08 0.93
N ARG A 67 -15.33 -0.93 1.35
CA ARG A 67 -14.82 -0.92 2.71
C ARG A 67 -14.38 0.50 3.07
N ARG A 68 -14.87 1.01 4.20
CA ARG A 68 -14.46 2.31 4.75
C ARG A 68 -13.72 2.06 6.06
N PRO A 69 -12.47 2.52 6.19
CA PRO A 69 -11.76 2.43 7.45
C PRO A 69 -12.38 3.37 8.50
N ASN A 70 -12.59 2.85 9.71
CA ASN A 70 -13.14 3.57 10.85
C ASN A 70 -12.10 3.82 11.95
N PHE A 71 -10.95 3.16 11.85
CA PHE A 71 -9.85 3.23 12.80
C PHE A 71 -8.53 3.38 12.08
N VAL A 72 -7.57 3.96 12.76
CA VAL A 72 -6.15 3.80 12.46
C VAL A 72 -5.52 3.02 13.61
N ILE A 73 -4.78 1.97 13.29
CA ILE A 73 -4.02 1.20 14.26
C ILE A 73 -2.54 1.40 13.97
N ILE A 74 -1.83 1.89 14.97
CA ILE A 74 -0.41 2.15 14.90
C ILE A 74 0.30 1.00 15.60
N HIS A 75 1.24 0.39 14.88
CA HIS A 75 2.10 -0.68 15.36
C HIS A 75 3.56 -0.22 15.33
N HIS A 76 4.42 -0.99 15.97
CA HIS A 76 5.85 -0.97 15.69
C HIS A 76 6.25 -2.31 15.07
N THR A 77 7.22 -2.28 14.17
CA THR A 77 7.56 -3.44 13.33
C THR A 77 8.20 -4.60 14.09
N ALA A 78 8.78 -4.35 15.26
CA ALA A 78 9.62 -5.30 16.00
C ALA A 78 10.73 -5.92 15.12
N GLN A 79 11.22 -5.18 14.11
CA GLN A 79 12.26 -5.58 13.19
C GLN A 79 13.47 -4.63 13.28
N ASN A 80 14.61 -5.07 12.75
CA ASN A 80 15.85 -4.34 12.88
C ASN A 80 16.01 -3.19 11.85
N SER A 81 15.21 -3.20 10.78
CA SER A 81 15.26 -2.16 9.76
C SER A 81 13.97 -2.06 8.96
N CYS A 82 13.72 -0.85 8.44
CA CYS A 82 12.63 -0.58 7.54
C CYS A 82 12.65 -1.49 6.30
N GLU A 83 13.83 -1.70 5.72
CA GLU A 83 14.01 -2.58 4.57
C GLU A 83 13.57 -4.03 4.87
N GLN A 84 13.90 -4.54 6.05
CA GLN A 84 13.47 -5.87 6.49
C GLN A 84 11.95 -5.95 6.57
N THR A 85 11.29 -4.91 7.08
CA THR A 85 9.83 -4.82 7.15
C THR A 85 9.22 -4.83 5.76
N LEU A 86 9.72 -3.99 4.84
CA LEU A 86 9.24 -3.92 3.47
C LEU A 86 9.37 -5.28 2.75
N GLN A 87 10.49 -5.98 2.96
CA GLN A 87 10.69 -7.33 2.43
C GLN A 87 9.67 -8.31 3.02
N THR A 88 9.48 -8.31 4.34
CA THR A 88 8.52 -9.18 5.02
C THR A 88 7.11 -9.00 4.46
N PHE A 89 6.67 -7.77 4.28
CA PHE A 89 5.31 -7.46 3.80
C PHE A 89 5.09 -7.71 2.30
N THR A 90 6.15 -7.91 1.54
CA THR A 90 6.06 -8.28 0.11
C THR A 90 6.15 -9.77 -0.14
N LEU A 91 6.46 -10.58 0.86
CA LEU A 91 6.54 -12.04 0.76
C LEU A 91 5.18 -12.67 1.07
N SER A 92 4.54 -13.31 0.09
CA SER A 92 3.22 -13.94 0.28
C SER A 92 3.17 -14.99 1.41
N ARG A 93 4.30 -15.68 1.67
CA ARG A 93 4.40 -16.70 2.73
C ARG A 93 4.22 -16.14 4.14
N THR A 94 4.49 -14.86 4.36
CA THR A 94 4.40 -14.24 5.70
C THR A 94 2.97 -13.96 6.12
N GLN A 95 2.07 -13.84 5.15
CA GLN A 95 0.65 -13.55 5.36
C GLN A 95 0.38 -12.28 6.19
N VAL A 96 1.37 -11.36 6.25
CA VAL A 96 1.26 -10.08 6.95
C VAL A 96 1.46 -8.91 5.99
N SER A 97 0.76 -7.82 6.23
CA SER A 97 0.87 -6.58 5.47
C SER A 97 0.31 -5.41 6.27
N ALA A 98 0.70 -4.19 5.92
CA ALA A 98 0.08 -2.96 6.42
C ALA A 98 -0.24 -2.02 5.25
N HIS A 99 -1.02 -0.98 5.51
CA HIS A 99 -1.28 0.05 4.51
C HIS A 99 -0.08 0.98 4.36
N TYR A 100 0.57 1.29 5.47
CA TYR A 100 1.72 2.19 5.52
C TYR A 100 2.84 1.63 6.39
N VAL A 101 4.07 1.91 5.99
CA VAL A 101 5.28 1.72 6.80
C VAL A 101 6.00 3.06 6.85
N ILE A 102 6.38 3.52 8.05
CA ILE A 102 7.13 4.75 8.26
C ILE A 102 8.51 4.38 8.79
N CYS A 103 9.54 4.65 8.01
CA CYS A 103 10.93 4.39 8.37
C CYS A 103 11.43 5.41 9.42
N LYS A 104 12.55 5.11 10.08
CA LYS A 104 13.16 5.99 11.10
C LYS A 104 13.55 7.37 10.57
N ASP A 105 13.89 7.47 9.28
CA ASP A 105 14.19 8.74 8.60
C ASP A 105 12.95 9.56 8.23
N GLY A 106 11.75 9.06 8.55
CA GLY A 106 10.47 9.68 8.21
C GLY A 106 9.94 9.32 6.82
N THR A 107 10.63 8.50 6.04
CA THR A 107 10.12 8.03 4.74
C THR A 107 8.85 7.22 4.92
N VAL A 108 7.78 7.59 4.23
CA VAL A 108 6.49 6.91 4.26
C VAL A 108 6.33 6.03 3.02
N HIS A 109 6.18 4.74 3.23
CA HIS A 109 5.83 3.78 2.18
C HIS A 109 4.35 3.46 2.23
N HIS A 110 3.60 3.78 1.17
CA HIS A 110 2.20 3.38 0.99
C HIS A 110 2.18 2.04 0.25
N MET A 111 1.86 0.96 0.96
CA MET A 111 2.01 -0.40 0.46
C MET A 111 0.73 -0.99 -0.10
N LEU A 112 -0.43 -0.55 0.39
CA LEU A 112 -1.73 -1.08 0.02
C LEU A 112 -2.75 0.05 -0.05
N ASN A 113 -3.65 -0.02 -1.04
CA ASN A 113 -4.78 0.93 -1.12
C ASN A 113 -5.65 0.84 0.14
N ASP A 114 -6.01 1.99 0.71
CA ASP A 114 -6.73 2.11 2.00
C ASP A 114 -8.09 1.42 2.02
N LEU A 115 -8.70 1.19 0.85
CA LEU A 115 -9.98 0.49 0.70
C LEU A 115 -9.83 -1.03 0.60
N LEU A 116 -8.63 -1.56 0.50
CA LEU A 116 -8.33 -2.99 0.55
C LEU A 116 -8.02 -3.41 2.00
N ARG A 117 -8.17 -4.68 2.29
CA ARG A 117 -7.94 -5.25 3.61
C ARG A 117 -6.48 -5.66 3.76
N ALA A 118 -5.71 -4.98 4.61
CA ALA A 118 -4.39 -5.42 5.04
C ALA A 118 -4.47 -6.47 6.17
N HIS A 119 -3.38 -7.18 6.40
CA HIS A 119 -3.25 -8.20 7.44
C HIS A 119 -2.23 -7.74 8.50
N HIS A 120 -2.65 -6.81 9.39
CA HIS A 120 -1.77 -6.19 10.39
C HIS A 120 -2.21 -6.41 11.84
N ALA A 121 -3.48 -6.76 12.08
CA ALA A 121 -4.04 -6.79 13.43
C ALA A 121 -4.34 -8.21 13.94
N GLY A 122 -4.07 -9.26 13.14
CA GLY A 122 -4.33 -10.65 13.54
C GLY A 122 -5.78 -10.89 13.96
N VAL A 123 -5.99 -11.76 14.97
CA VAL A 123 -7.27 -11.91 15.66
C VAL A 123 -7.39 -10.77 16.66
N SER A 124 -8.31 -9.86 16.43
CA SER A 124 -8.35 -8.57 17.12
C SER A 124 -9.75 -8.09 17.42
N LYS A 125 -9.86 -7.24 18.46
CA LYS A 125 -11.12 -6.63 18.89
C LYS A 125 -10.87 -5.25 19.51
N TRP A 126 -11.74 -4.31 19.21
CA TRP A 126 -11.81 -3.01 19.87
C TRP A 126 -13.28 -2.66 20.15
N GLY A 127 -13.64 -2.52 21.43
CA GLY A 127 -15.04 -2.41 21.83
C GLY A 127 -15.87 -3.60 21.33
N ASN A 128 -16.88 -3.35 20.52
CA ASN A 128 -17.72 -4.38 19.89
C ASN A 128 -17.25 -4.73 18.47
N THR A 129 -16.24 -4.07 17.94
CA THR A 129 -15.70 -4.34 16.62
C THR A 129 -14.66 -5.44 16.69
N THR A 130 -14.93 -6.56 16.01
CA THR A 130 -14.00 -7.67 15.79
C THR A 130 -13.40 -7.57 14.39
N ASP A 131 -12.32 -8.31 14.11
CA ASP A 131 -11.61 -8.28 12.83
C ASP A 131 -11.22 -6.86 12.40
N LEU A 132 -10.31 -6.27 13.18
CA LEU A 132 -9.86 -4.90 12.92
C LEU A 132 -9.18 -4.72 11.56
N ASN A 133 -8.67 -5.78 10.95
CA ASN A 133 -8.16 -5.75 9.57
C ASN A 133 -9.22 -5.27 8.56
N SER A 134 -10.49 -5.58 8.80
CA SER A 134 -11.59 -5.19 7.90
C SER A 134 -12.08 -3.76 8.12
N SER A 135 -11.76 -3.14 9.26
CA SER A 135 -12.30 -1.84 9.66
C SER A 135 -11.24 -0.75 9.88
N SER A 136 -9.94 -1.07 9.75
CA SER A 136 -8.87 -0.14 10.07
C SER A 136 -7.83 0.04 8.96
N ILE A 137 -7.05 1.11 9.09
CA ILE A 137 -5.80 1.33 8.39
C ILE A 137 -4.67 0.98 9.35
N GLY A 138 -3.80 0.05 8.98
CA GLY A 138 -2.60 -0.30 9.74
C GLY A 138 -1.43 0.56 9.30
N ILE A 139 -0.75 1.18 10.27
CA ILE A 139 0.49 1.93 10.09
C ILE A 139 1.56 1.26 10.95
N GLU A 140 2.66 0.89 10.33
CA GLU A 140 3.83 0.30 10.99
C GLU A 140 4.94 1.33 11.11
N LEU A 141 5.44 1.53 12.31
CA LEU A 141 6.61 2.37 12.58
C LEU A 141 7.85 1.47 12.69
N ASP A 142 8.87 1.75 11.88
CA ASP A 142 10.15 1.04 11.94
C ASP A 142 10.80 1.25 13.32
N ASN A 143 10.73 0.22 14.15
CA ASN A 143 11.26 0.21 15.50
C ASN A 143 11.42 -1.22 16.00
N ASN A 144 12.54 -1.53 16.62
CA ASN A 144 12.82 -2.86 17.17
C ASN A 144 12.20 -3.12 18.55
N GLY A 145 11.52 -2.11 19.13
CA GLY A 145 10.85 -2.19 20.44
C GLY A 145 11.73 -1.75 21.63
N PHE A 146 13.01 -1.42 21.40
CA PHE A 146 13.95 -1.06 22.45
C PHE A 146 14.48 0.38 22.37
N GLU A 147 14.13 1.11 21.34
CA GLU A 147 14.60 2.47 21.08
C GLU A 147 13.42 3.46 20.96
N SER A 148 13.72 4.74 21.14
CA SER A 148 12.72 5.80 20.95
C SER A 148 12.42 5.99 19.47
N PHE A 149 11.18 6.37 19.16
CA PHE A 149 10.83 6.81 17.82
C PHE A 149 11.53 8.12 17.46
N SER A 150 12.01 8.23 16.22
CA SER A 150 12.68 9.45 15.76
C SER A 150 11.69 10.61 15.58
N GLU A 151 12.18 11.83 15.68
CA GLU A 151 11.38 13.03 15.41
C GLU A 151 10.85 13.05 13.97
N ALA A 152 11.69 12.70 13.00
CA ALA A 152 11.29 12.61 11.60
C ALA A 152 10.14 11.62 11.38
N GLN A 153 10.20 10.45 12.03
CA GLN A 153 9.18 9.43 11.99
C GLN A 153 7.86 9.90 12.59
N MET A 154 7.93 10.58 13.75
CA MET A 154 6.74 11.12 14.43
C MET A 154 6.09 12.25 13.63
N ASN A 155 6.86 13.14 13.02
CA ASN A 155 6.36 14.22 12.16
C ASN A 155 5.63 13.65 10.92
N SER A 156 6.19 12.61 10.31
CA SER A 156 5.55 11.91 9.19
C SER A 156 4.27 11.21 9.61
N LEU A 157 4.26 10.56 10.79
CA LEU A 157 3.05 9.94 11.35
C LEU A 157 1.93 10.95 11.56
N ILE A 158 2.22 12.08 12.21
CA ILE A 158 1.23 13.14 12.46
C ILE A 158 0.65 13.66 11.15
N THR A 159 1.51 13.93 10.16
CA THR A 159 1.09 14.39 8.83
C THR A 159 0.19 13.36 8.13
N LEU A 160 0.54 12.08 8.21
CA LEU A 160 -0.26 11.00 7.63
C LEU A 160 -1.61 10.88 8.34
N LEU A 161 -1.63 10.91 9.67
CA LEU A 161 -2.86 10.85 10.47
C LEU A 161 -3.82 11.99 10.14
N ASP A 162 -3.32 13.22 10.03
CA ASP A 162 -4.15 14.38 9.66
C ASP A 162 -4.79 14.20 8.27
N ARG A 163 -4.03 13.67 7.31
CA ARG A 163 -4.54 13.34 5.98
C ARG A 163 -5.62 12.25 6.02
N LEU A 164 -5.38 11.16 6.76
CA LEU A 164 -6.33 10.05 6.87
C LEU A 164 -7.62 10.45 7.58
N LYS A 165 -7.52 11.23 8.65
CA LYS A 165 -8.69 11.81 9.34
C LYS A 165 -9.57 12.61 8.39
N LYS A 166 -8.97 13.48 7.59
CA LYS A 166 -9.69 14.29 6.59
C LYS A 166 -10.32 13.43 5.49
N ALA A 167 -9.60 12.42 5.00
CA ALA A 167 -10.06 11.58 3.91
C ALA A 167 -11.21 10.63 4.29
N TYR A 168 -11.19 10.10 5.51
CA TYR A 168 -12.11 9.04 5.94
C TYR A 168 -13.04 9.46 7.08
N SER A 169 -12.88 10.65 7.64
CA SER A 169 -13.63 11.14 8.82
C SER A 169 -13.49 10.20 10.03
N ILE A 170 -12.26 9.77 10.29
CA ILE A 170 -11.87 8.94 11.44
C ILE A 170 -11.61 9.82 12.66
#